data_aa79c56f5b0d7d71ce3e943124b1ef20
#
_entry.id   aa79c56f5b0d7d71ce3e943124b1ef20
#
_cell.length_a   1.000
_cell.length_b   1.000
_cell.length_c   1.000
_cell.angle_alpha   90.00
_cell.angle_beta   90.00
_cell.angle_gamma   90.00
#
_symmetry.space_group_name_H-M   'P 1'
#
loop_
_entity.id
_entity.type
_entity.pdbx_description
1 polymer ?
#
loop_
_entity_poly.entity_id
_entity_poly.type
_entity_poly.pdbx_seq_one_letter_code
_entity_poly.pdbx_strand_id
1 'polypeptide(L)'
;MDFFRRTVCFVLCLLLISPVLKADASEQESAIRQDIISYYFHYREKAAKEIENQLHTLTDLNPETGEQWKELMRRWAWINEEMDIHTGVLPDGLPEDDSLCIVVLGYGLEKDGSMKQELVDRLEVALESAEKYPQAYVLCTGGETSHEPGISEAGQMGAWLLENGLEQDRLILEGDSLSTTENAQRSSRILWREYPQVKSIAIVTSDYHIRWGAACFMAMNLLHGGEKELELVGNAACVTDSPNKDTMFSQAWGISIIADIPFDSGRVPPLYMSEETEPPETEAVPMIAAEPIAEVPQKREPVAIVLAGLAGVLLILFVPKKRRKSGSD
;
A
#
# COMPACT_ATOMS: atom_id res chain seq x y z
N MET A 1 -53.00 -17.13 18.35
CA MET A 1 -51.69 -17.83 18.17
C MET A 1 -51.10 -17.65 16.77
N ASP A 2 -51.88 -17.51 15.72
CA ASP A 2 -51.40 -17.39 14.33
C ASP A 2 -50.79 -16.02 13.97
N PHE A 3 -51.23 -14.94 14.58
CA PHE A 3 -50.68 -13.61 14.32
C PHE A 3 -49.24 -13.48 14.83
N PHE A 4 -48.97 -14.01 16.00
CA PHE A 4 -47.61 -13.98 16.60
C PHE A 4 -46.62 -14.86 15.83
N ARG A 5 -47.06 -16.01 15.29
CA ARG A 5 -46.21 -16.88 14.43
C ARG A 5 -45.88 -16.23 13.09
N ARG A 6 -46.81 -15.51 12.47
CA ARG A 6 -46.58 -14.80 11.20
C ARG A 6 -45.63 -13.62 11.38
N THR A 7 -45.72 -12.86 12.47
CA THR A 7 -44.84 -11.73 12.77
C THR A 7 -43.41 -12.21 13.08
N VAL A 8 -43.24 -13.30 13.83
CA VAL A 8 -41.93 -13.88 14.15
C VAL A 8 -41.24 -14.43 12.89
N CYS A 9 -42.00 -15.13 11.99
CA CYS A 9 -41.45 -15.58 10.71
C CYS A 9 -41.01 -14.42 9.81
N PHE A 10 -41.80 -13.32 9.77
CA PHE A 10 -41.46 -12.16 8.94
C PHE A 10 -40.20 -11.43 9.44
N VAL A 11 -40.04 -11.29 10.76
CA VAL A 11 -38.84 -10.71 11.37
C VAL A 11 -37.62 -11.62 11.19
N LEU A 12 -37.76 -12.93 11.33
CA LEU A 12 -36.68 -13.90 11.05
C LEU A 12 -36.29 -13.91 9.58
N CYS A 13 -37.22 -13.82 8.65
CA CYS A 13 -36.89 -13.71 7.21
C CYS A 13 -36.16 -12.40 6.90
N LEU A 14 -36.54 -11.27 7.48
CA LEU A 14 -35.83 -9.99 7.31
C LEU A 14 -34.41 -10.03 7.89
N LEU A 15 -34.19 -10.72 9.02
CA LEU A 15 -32.88 -10.89 9.63
C LEU A 15 -31.96 -11.84 8.85
N LEU A 16 -32.51 -12.79 8.10
CA LEU A 16 -31.74 -13.73 7.25
C LEU A 16 -31.46 -13.18 5.84
N ILE A 17 -32.33 -12.30 5.34
CA ILE A 17 -32.14 -11.67 4.01
C ILE A 17 -31.10 -10.56 4.07
N SER A 18 -31.00 -9.82 5.19
CA SER A 18 -30.07 -8.70 5.35
C SER A 18 -28.57 -9.07 5.13
N PRO A 19 -28.02 -10.17 5.67
CA PRO A 19 -26.62 -10.52 5.43
C PRO A 19 -26.35 -11.00 4.01
N VAL A 20 -27.30 -11.67 3.35
CA VAL A 20 -27.15 -12.14 1.96
C VAL A 20 -27.13 -10.94 1.00
N LEU A 21 -28.03 -9.98 1.16
CA LEU A 21 -28.06 -8.76 0.34
C LEU A 21 -26.79 -7.92 0.53
N LYS A 22 -26.26 -7.85 1.77
CA LYS A 22 -25.00 -7.14 2.05
C LYS A 22 -23.79 -7.85 1.45
N ALA A 23 -23.74 -9.16 1.44
CA ALA A 23 -22.65 -9.92 0.83
C ALA A 23 -22.64 -9.73 -0.69
N ASP A 24 -23.81 -9.76 -1.33
CA ASP A 24 -23.98 -9.52 -2.77
C ASP A 24 -23.56 -8.08 -3.17
N ALA A 25 -23.96 -7.08 -2.41
CA ALA A 25 -23.55 -5.69 -2.62
C ALA A 25 -22.03 -5.51 -2.47
N SER A 26 -21.42 -6.12 -1.46
CA SER A 26 -19.96 -6.06 -1.24
C SER A 26 -19.17 -6.73 -2.37
N GLU A 27 -19.66 -7.84 -2.90
CA GLU A 27 -19.04 -8.53 -4.05
C GLU A 27 -19.17 -7.68 -5.32
N GLN A 28 -20.33 -7.06 -5.53
CA GLN A 28 -20.57 -6.15 -6.65
C GLN A 28 -19.67 -4.91 -6.57
N GLU A 29 -19.52 -4.26 -5.41
CA GLU A 29 -18.60 -3.15 -5.20
C GLU A 29 -17.16 -3.55 -5.53
N SER A 30 -16.72 -4.73 -5.05
CA SER A 30 -15.38 -5.26 -5.31
C SER A 30 -15.14 -5.46 -6.81
N ALA A 31 -16.11 -6.02 -7.52
CA ALA A 31 -16.01 -6.24 -8.97
C ALA A 31 -15.91 -4.91 -9.76
N ILE A 32 -16.72 -3.91 -9.39
CA ILE A 32 -16.67 -2.58 -10.02
C ILE A 32 -15.31 -1.92 -9.80
N ARG A 33 -14.79 -1.94 -8.57
CA ARG A 33 -13.47 -1.38 -8.24
C ARG A 33 -12.34 -2.09 -8.99
N GLN A 34 -12.43 -3.41 -9.16
CA GLN A 34 -11.51 -4.19 -9.97
C GLN A 34 -11.56 -3.78 -11.45
N ASP A 35 -12.75 -3.55 -12.00
CA ASP A 35 -12.93 -3.09 -13.37
C ASP A 35 -12.33 -1.70 -13.57
N ILE A 36 -12.53 -0.76 -12.64
CA ILE A 36 -11.94 0.59 -12.70
C ILE A 36 -10.40 0.51 -12.80
N ILE A 37 -9.75 -0.28 -11.93
CA ILE A 37 -8.29 -0.48 -11.99
C ILE A 37 -7.89 -1.11 -13.32
N SER A 38 -8.60 -2.15 -13.77
CA SER A 38 -8.28 -2.86 -15.01
C SER A 38 -8.42 -1.95 -16.23
N TYR A 39 -9.44 -1.11 -16.31
CA TYR A 39 -9.59 -0.13 -17.37
C TYR A 39 -8.42 0.86 -17.41
N TYR A 40 -8.06 1.45 -16.28
CA TYR A 40 -6.96 2.40 -16.24
C TYR A 40 -5.60 1.73 -16.51
N PHE A 41 -5.39 0.52 -16.00
CA PHE A 41 -4.18 -0.26 -16.25
C PHE A 41 -3.96 -0.53 -17.74
N HIS A 42 -4.99 -0.97 -18.47
CA HIS A 42 -4.86 -1.35 -19.87
C HIS A 42 -4.96 -0.20 -20.86
N TYR A 43 -5.77 0.82 -20.56
CA TYR A 43 -6.18 1.80 -21.55
C TYR A 43 -5.91 3.27 -21.18
N ARG A 44 -5.56 3.55 -19.91
CA ARG A 44 -5.33 4.91 -19.40
C ARG A 44 -6.54 5.83 -19.71
N GLU A 45 -6.24 7.05 -20.20
CA GLU A 45 -7.22 8.06 -20.59
C GLU A 45 -8.19 7.58 -21.69
N LYS A 46 -7.79 6.58 -22.49
CA LYS A 46 -8.66 6.01 -23.54
C LYS A 46 -9.90 5.32 -22.98
N ALA A 47 -9.86 4.87 -21.74
CA ALA A 47 -11.01 4.28 -21.04
C ALA A 47 -11.73 5.29 -20.12
N ALA A 48 -11.50 6.59 -20.26
CA ALA A 48 -12.09 7.60 -19.37
C ALA A 48 -13.61 7.46 -19.24
N LYS A 49 -14.32 7.22 -20.37
CA LYS A 49 -15.77 7.05 -20.38
C LYS A 49 -16.22 5.78 -19.65
N GLU A 50 -15.52 4.67 -19.83
CA GLU A 50 -15.81 3.41 -19.14
C GLU A 50 -15.55 3.53 -17.64
N ILE A 51 -14.44 4.18 -17.27
CA ILE A 51 -14.11 4.46 -15.87
C ILE A 51 -15.17 5.35 -15.23
N GLU A 52 -15.60 6.42 -15.92
CA GLU A 52 -16.67 7.31 -15.45
C GLU A 52 -17.99 6.54 -15.20
N ASN A 53 -18.38 5.67 -16.13
CA ASN A 53 -19.56 4.82 -15.99
C ASN A 53 -19.47 3.89 -14.78
N GLN A 54 -18.30 3.26 -14.56
CA GLN A 54 -18.07 2.40 -13.39
C GLN A 54 -18.10 3.20 -12.08
N LEU A 55 -17.50 4.38 -12.05
CA LEU A 55 -17.53 5.30 -10.91
C LEU A 55 -18.96 5.78 -10.61
N HIS A 56 -19.77 6.04 -11.63
CA HIS A 56 -21.18 6.38 -11.44
C HIS A 56 -21.93 5.20 -10.82
N THR A 57 -21.76 3.99 -11.37
CA THR A 57 -22.40 2.78 -10.85
C THR A 57 -21.98 2.51 -9.40
N LEU A 58 -20.70 2.70 -9.06
CA LEU A 58 -20.19 2.58 -7.71
C LEU A 58 -20.81 3.63 -6.77
N THR A 59 -20.97 4.87 -7.24
CA THR A 59 -21.60 5.95 -6.46
C THR A 59 -23.08 5.67 -6.19
N ASP A 60 -23.81 5.11 -7.15
CA ASP A 60 -25.21 4.73 -6.98
C ASP A 60 -25.35 3.58 -5.97
N LEU A 61 -24.39 2.67 -5.94
CA LEU A 61 -24.39 1.54 -5.02
C LEU A 61 -23.93 1.94 -3.61
N ASN A 62 -22.88 2.74 -3.52
CA ASN A 62 -22.29 3.25 -2.29
C ASN A 62 -21.69 4.64 -2.54
N PRO A 63 -22.44 5.72 -2.17
CA PRO A 63 -22.00 7.09 -2.43
C PRO A 63 -20.65 7.45 -1.82
N GLU A 64 -20.36 6.99 -0.60
CA GLU A 64 -19.10 7.28 0.08
C GLU A 64 -17.92 6.64 -0.64
N THR A 65 -18.01 5.35 -0.93
CA THR A 65 -16.99 4.62 -1.70
C THR A 65 -16.85 5.19 -3.12
N GLY A 66 -17.96 5.55 -3.77
CA GLY A 66 -17.95 6.13 -5.10
C GLY A 66 -17.17 7.44 -5.18
N GLU A 67 -17.42 8.38 -4.26
CA GLU A 67 -16.70 9.67 -4.21
C GLU A 67 -15.21 9.47 -3.87
N GLN A 68 -14.91 8.56 -2.95
CA GLN A 68 -13.53 8.22 -2.62
C GLN A 68 -12.77 7.64 -3.83
N TRP A 69 -13.41 6.79 -4.63
CA TRP A 69 -12.80 6.22 -5.83
C TRP A 69 -12.69 7.21 -7.00
N LYS A 70 -13.59 8.17 -7.13
CA LYS A 70 -13.42 9.29 -8.06
C LYS A 70 -12.16 10.09 -7.74
N GLU A 71 -11.95 10.39 -6.46
CA GLU A 71 -10.76 11.12 -6.03
C GLU A 71 -9.48 10.27 -6.20
N LEU A 72 -9.53 8.97 -5.93
CA LEU A 72 -8.42 8.06 -6.17
C LEU A 72 -8.01 8.06 -7.65
N MET A 73 -8.97 7.95 -8.56
CA MET A 73 -8.71 7.93 -10.00
C MET A 73 -8.15 9.27 -10.49
N ARG A 74 -8.70 10.39 -10.00
CA ARG A 74 -8.19 11.73 -10.31
C ARG A 74 -6.72 11.89 -9.88
N ARG A 75 -6.38 11.49 -8.65
CA ARG A 75 -5.00 11.57 -8.14
C ARG A 75 -4.07 10.59 -8.85
N TRP A 76 -4.55 9.40 -9.16
CA TRP A 76 -3.72 8.40 -9.88
C TRP A 76 -3.41 8.85 -11.30
N ALA A 77 -4.38 9.45 -12.01
CA ALA A 77 -4.15 10.08 -13.30
C ALA A 77 -3.13 11.23 -13.17
N TRP A 78 -3.32 12.14 -12.20
CA TRP A 78 -2.38 13.24 -11.96
C TRP A 78 -0.94 12.74 -11.71
N ILE A 79 -0.73 11.68 -10.90
CA ILE A 79 0.59 11.08 -10.66
C ILE A 79 1.27 10.66 -11.97
N ASN A 80 0.50 10.15 -12.94
CA ASN A 80 1.06 9.62 -14.18
C ASN A 80 1.23 10.67 -15.28
N GLU A 81 0.37 11.68 -15.31
CA GLU A 81 0.24 12.60 -16.43
C GLU A 81 0.83 13.98 -16.13
N GLU A 82 0.72 14.45 -14.89
CA GLU A 82 1.03 15.83 -14.53
C GLU A 82 2.11 15.98 -13.47
N MET A 83 2.28 15.00 -12.57
CA MET A 83 3.25 15.09 -11.47
C MET A 83 4.68 15.14 -12.00
N ASP A 84 5.37 16.25 -11.72
CA ASP A 84 6.79 16.39 -11.97
C ASP A 84 7.61 15.47 -11.05
N ILE A 85 8.65 14.85 -11.59
CA ILE A 85 9.68 14.15 -10.81
C ILE A 85 10.83 15.11 -10.61
N HIS A 86 11.01 15.60 -9.38
CA HIS A 86 12.11 16.46 -9.01
C HIS A 86 13.37 15.62 -8.79
N THR A 87 14.46 15.97 -9.47
CA THR A 87 15.75 15.31 -9.29
C THR A 87 16.63 16.08 -8.31
N GLY A 88 17.31 15.37 -7.43
CA GLY A 88 18.06 15.98 -6.34
C GLY A 88 17.13 16.39 -5.18
N VAL A 89 17.41 17.53 -4.57
CA VAL A 89 16.72 18.01 -3.36
C VAL A 89 15.23 18.32 -3.60
N LEU A 90 14.40 18.18 -2.59
CA LEU A 90 12.98 18.56 -2.62
C LEU A 90 12.75 19.98 -3.15
N PRO A 91 11.65 20.23 -3.90
CA PRO A 91 11.34 21.56 -4.45
C PRO A 91 11.11 22.61 -3.34
N ASP A 92 11.04 23.88 -3.71
CA ASP A 92 10.64 24.96 -2.83
C ASP A 92 9.12 24.95 -2.58
N GLY A 93 8.71 25.59 -1.47
CA GLY A 93 7.30 25.85 -1.18
C GLY A 93 6.56 24.72 -0.45
N LEU A 94 7.29 23.71 0.04
CA LEU A 94 6.70 22.71 0.96
C LEU A 94 6.58 23.30 2.38
N PRO A 95 5.79 22.69 3.29
CA PRO A 95 5.72 23.14 4.69
C PRO A 95 7.11 23.22 5.34
N GLU A 96 7.40 24.32 6.02
CA GLU A 96 8.69 24.58 6.69
C GLU A 96 8.66 24.25 8.19
N ASP A 97 7.61 23.59 8.66
CA ASP A 97 7.39 23.20 10.05
C ASP A 97 7.36 21.67 10.24
N ASP A 98 7.06 21.21 11.45
CA ASP A 98 6.98 19.80 11.82
C ASP A 98 5.73 19.08 11.27
N SER A 99 4.94 19.74 10.43
CA SER A 99 3.83 19.12 9.71
C SER A 99 4.29 18.34 8.47
N LEU A 100 5.55 18.54 8.02
CA LEU A 100 6.16 17.81 6.90
C LEU A 100 6.91 16.57 7.39
N CYS A 101 6.74 15.44 6.67
CA CYS A 101 7.58 14.26 6.81
C CYS A 101 8.17 13.85 5.46
N ILE A 102 9.49 13.74 5.40
CA ILE A 102 10.25 13.24 4.26
C ILE A 102 10.30 11.72 4.40
N VAL A 103 9.68 10.99 3.47
CA VAL A 103 9.60 9.52 3.49
C VAL A 103 10.61 8.94 2.51
N VAL A 104 11.62 8.24 3.03
CA VAL A 104 12.69 7.63 2.25
C VAL A 104 12.40 6.15 2.05
N LEU A 105 12.22 5.73 0.79
CA LEU A 105 11.93 4.33 0.46
C LEU A 105 13.21 3.50 0.33
N GLY A 106 13.22 2.31 0.93
CA GLY A 106 14.31 1.35 0.82
C GLY A 106 14.52 0.81 -0.60
N TYR A 107 15.67 0.14 -0.83
CA TYR A 107 16.07 -0.44 -2.12
C TYR A 107 16.52 -1.91 -2.02
N GLY A 108 16.49 -2.47 -0.84
CA GLY A 108 17.12 -3.76 -0.54
C GLY A 108 18.58 -3.60 -0.11
N LEU A 109 19.01 -4.50 0.76
CA LEU A 109 20.38 -4.59 1.23
C LEU A 109 21.18 -5.59 0.40
N GLU A 110 22.52 -5.55 0.50
CA GLU A 110 23.39 -6.63 0.09
C GLU A 110 23.19 -7.84 1.01
N LYS A 111 23.72 -9.01 0.60
CA LYS A 111 23.54 -10.25 1.36
C LYS A 111 24.12 -10.18 2.77
N ASP A 112 25.17 -9.40 2.95
CA ASP A 112 25.87 -9.18 4.23
C ASP A 112 25.25 -8.07 5.09
N GLY A 113 24.12 -7.49 4.66
CA GLY A 113 23.41 -6.43 5.37
C GLY A 113 23.93 -5.03 5.06
N SER A 114 24.95 -4.87 4.24
CA SER A 114 25.43 -3.55 3.80
C SER A 114 24.44 -2.89 2.81
N MET A 115 24.46 -1.56 2.76
CA MET A 115 23.64 -0.80 1.82
C MET A 115 24.22 -0.87 0.40
N LYS A 116 23.34 -1.03 -0.58
CA LYS A 116 23.66 -0.84 -1.98
C LYS A 116 23.89 0.63 -2.28
N GLN A 117 24.71 0.93 -3.29
CA GLN A 117 25.02 2.32 -3.65
C GLN A 117 23.75 3.13 -3.94
N GLU A 118 22.78 2.58 -4.67
CA GLU A 118 21.53 3.28 -4.97
C GLU A 118 20.74 3.66 -3.69
N LEU A 119 20.84 2.86 -2.63
CA LEU A 119 20.24 3.22 -1.34
C LEU A 119 20.96 4.40 -0.68
N VAL A 120 22.29 4.45 -0.79
CA VAL A 120 23.10 5.59 -0.34
C VAL A 120 22.76 6.84 -1.14
N ASP A 121 22.63 6.75 -2.45
CA ASP A 121 22.25 7.87 -3.32
C ASP A 121 20.89 8.47 -2.95
N ARG A 122 19.92 7.62 -2.55
CA ARG A 122 18.62 8.09 -1.99
C ARG A 122 18.78 8.83 -0.68
N LEU A 123 19.69 8.36 0.17
CA LEU A 123 19.95 8.99 1.48
C LEU A 123 20.68 10.34 1.34
N GLU A 124 21.54 10.50 0.35
CA GLU A 124 22.16 11.80 0.06
C GLU A 124 21.09 12.83 -0.33
N VAL A 125 20.15 12.47 -1.23
CA VAL A 125 19.00 13.31 -1.59
C VAL A 125 18.12 13.61 -0.37
N ALA A 126 17.90 12.62 0.49
CA ALA A 126 17.08 12.77 1.69
C ALA A 126 17.74 13.71 2.71
N LEU A 127 19.04 13.59 2.90
CA LEU A 127 19.81 14.44 3.82
C LEU A 127 19.82 15.90 3.35
N GLU A 128 20.14 16.17 2.10
CA GLU A 128 20.08 17.51 1.51
C GLU A 128 18.67 18.11 1.60
N SER A 129 17.63 17.27 1.41
CA SER A 129 16.24 17.69 1.58
C SER A 129 15.90 18.00 3.05
N ALA A 130 16.43 17.21 3.99
CA ALA A 130 16.26 17.44 5.41
C ALA A 130 17.01 18.68 5.93
N GLU A 131 18.14 19.04 5.33
CA GLU A 131 18.86 20.30 5.57
C GLU A 131 18.05 21.50 5.07
N LYS A 132 17.41 21.37 3.90
CA LYS A 132 16.54 22.42 3.34
C LYS A 132 15.26 22.63 4.18
N TYR A 133 14.72 21.55 4.75
CA TYR A 133 13.53 21.56 5.60
C TYR A 133 13.85 21.11 7.02
N PRO A 134 14.51 21.97 7.83
CA PRO A 134 15.13 21.59 9.09
C PRO A 134 14.13 21.23 10.21
N GLN A 135 12.84 21.52 10.04
CA GLN A 135 11.79 21.13 10.97
C GLN A 135 11.06 19.83 10.56
N ALA A 136 11.26 19.35 9.32
CA ALA A 136 10.60 18.15 8.82
C ALA A 136 11.14 16.89 9.51
N TYR A 137 10.26 15.94 9.76
CA TYR A 137 10.66 14.57 10.11
C TYR A 137 11.25 13.86 8.89
N VAL A 138 12.12 12.86 9.14
CA VAL A 138 12.64 11.95 8.12
C VAL A 138 12.25 10.53 8.51
N LEU A 139 11.41 9.89 7.72
CA LEU A 139 10.98 8.52 7.94
C LEU A 139 11.67 7.59 6.95
N CYS A 140 12.49 6.66 7.45
CA CYS A 140 13.09 5.60 6.66
C CYS A 140 12.19 4.36 6.74
N THR A 141 11.81 3.78 5.59
CA THR A 141 10.96 2.59 5.53
C THR A 141 11.59 1.48 4.68
N GLY A 142 11.62 0.27 5.23
CA GLY A 142 12.17 -0.93 4.61
C GLY A 142 12.67 -1.94 5.64
N GLY A 143 12.27 -3.19 5.47
CA GLY A 143 12.50 -4.29 6.41
C GLY A 143 13.80 -5.05 6.18
N GLU A 144 13.83 -6.30 6.67
CA GLU A 144 14.97 -7.21 6.55
C GLU A 144 15.00 -7.84 5.15
N THR A 145 15.87 -7.34 4.28
CA THR A 145 16.03 -7.81 2.89
C THR A 145 17.37 -8.50 2.63
N SER A 146 18.24 -8.56 3.66
CA SER A 146 19.53 -9.27 3.61
C SER A 146 19.41 -10.70 4.10
N HIS A 147 20.56 -11.45 4.10
CA HIS A 147 20.65 -12.76 4.72
C HIS A 147 21.01 -12.67 6.22
N GLU A 148 21.33 -11.48 6.70
CA GLU A 148 21.73 -11.24 8.10
C GLU A 148 20.49 -10.87 8.92
N PRO A 149 20.10 -11.73 9.89
CA PRO A 149 18.92 -11.48 10.71
C PRO A 149 19.07 -10.22 11.58
N GLY A 150 17.98 -9.47 11.74
CA GLY A 150 17.93 -8.28 12.57
C GLY A 150 18.51 -7.02 11.93
N ILE A 151 18.86 -7.08 10.63
CA ILE A 151 19.33 -5.93 9.87
C ILE A 151 18.24 -5.49 8.89
N SER A 152 17.54 -4.41 9.20
CA SER A 152 16.55 -3.80 8.32
C SER A 152 17.14 -2.67 7.48
N GLU A 153 16.55 -2.41 6.31
CA GLU A 153 16.89 -1.25 5.47
C GLU A 153 16.73 0.05 6.27
N ALA A 154 15.59 0.22 6.94
CA ALA A 154 15.31 1.41 7.75
C ALA A 154 16.37 1.62 8.84
N GLY A 155 16.82 0.55 9.48
CA GLY A 155 17.89 0.62 10.49
C GLY A 155 19.21 1.10 9.90
N GLN A 156 19.62 0.56 8.75
CA GLN A 156 20.84 0.97 8.04
C GLN A 156 20.75 2.42 7.53
N MET A 157 19.61 2.79 6.93
CA MET A 157 19.36 4.15 6.49
C MET A 157 19.42 5.16 7.64
N GLY A 158 18.76 4.84 8.76
CA GLY A 158 18.75 5.69 9.94
C GLY A 158 20.13 5.88 10.55
N ALA A 159 20.91 4.80 10.67
CA ALA A 159 22.29 4.87 11.16
C ALA A 159 23.16 5.81 10.28
N TRP A 160 23.05 5.65 8.96
CA TRP A 160 23.79 6.49 8.01
C TRP A 160 23.37 7.97 8.10
N LEU A 161 22.07 8.26 8.19
CA LEU A 161 21.60 9.65 8.33
C LEU A 161 22.08 10.31 9.62
N LEU A 162 22.08 9.60 10.75
CA LEU A 162 22.59 10.11 12.03
C LEU A 162 24.10 10.35 11.98
N GLU A 163 24.88 9.45 11.37
CA GLU A 163 26.32 9.60 11.18
C GLU A 163 26.65 10.82 10.29
N ASN A 164 25.74 11.19 9.38
CA ASN A 164 25.89 12.32 8.47
C ASN A 164 25.17 13.61 8.96
N GLY A 165 24.71 13.65 10.21
CA GLY A 165 24.31 14.87 10.88
C GLY A 165 22.81 15.12 10.99
N LEU A 166 21.92 14.16 10.62
CA LEU A 166 20.51 14.27 10.92
C LEU A 166 20.30 14.19 12.45
N GLU A 167 19.48 15.05 13.00
CA GLU A 167 19.12 15.05 14.41
C GLU A 167 18.24 13.85 14.77
N GLN A 168 18.54 13.18 15.90
CA GLN A 168 17.88 11.94 16.34
C GLN A 168 16.37 12.08 16.52
N ASP A 169 15.90 13.22 16.99
CA ASP A 169 14.49 13.53 17.28
C ASP A 169 13.63 13.74 16.01
N ARG A 170 14.30 13.92 14.88
CA ARG A 170 13.65 14.00 13.56
C ARG A 170 13.54 12.66 12.85
N LEU A 171 14.27 11.62 13.30
CA LEU A 171 14.34 10.33 12.62
C LEU A 171 13.20 9.40 13.08
N ILE A 172 12.49 8.84 12.09
CA ILE A 172 11.45 7.81 12.28
C ILE A 172 11.88 6.57 11.50
N LEU A 173 11.78 5.38 12.13
CA LEU A 173 12.15 4.11 11.50
C LEU A 173 10.94 3.20 11.38
N GLU A 174 10.71 2.69 10.18
CA GLU A 174 9.76 1.61 9.88
C GLU A 174 10.55 0.44 9.28
N GLY A 175 10.84 -0.58 10.05
CA GLY A 175 11.76 -1.66 9.69
C GLY A 175 11.12 -3.03 9.41
N ASP A 176 9.80 -3.10 9.20
CA ASP A 176 9.08 -4.37 9.06
C ASP A 176 8.52 -4.62 7.66
N SER A 177 8.54 -3.62 6.77
CA SER A 177 7.96 -3.72 5.43
C SER A 177 8.88 -4.43 4.45
N LEU A 178 8.31 -5.28 3.59
CA LEU A 178 9.03 -6.05 2.57
C LEU A 178 8.59 -5.68 1.13
N SER A 179 7.78 -4.67 0.99
CA SER A 179 7.30 -4.18 -0.32
C SER A 179 6.92 -2.70 -0.24
N THR A 180 6.88 -2.03 -1.40
CA THR A 180 6.45 -0.62 -1.49
C THR A 180 5.03 -0.42 -0.95
N THR A 181 4.16 -1.38 -1.13
CA THR A 181 2.80 -1.36 -0.58
C THR A 181 2.81 -1.40 0.95
N GLU A 182 3.63 -2.29 1.53
CA GLU A 182 3.79 -2.36 2.99
C GLU A 182 4.49 -1.11 3.53
N ASN A 183 5.47 -0.55 2.80
CA ASN A 183 6.07 0.74 3.16
C ASN A 183 4.99 1.81 3.35
N ALA A 184 4.08 1.96 2.38
CA ALA A 184 2.99 2.91 2.47
C ALA A 184 2.04 2.60 3.64
N GLN A 185 1.64 1.32 3.81
CA GLN A 185 0.70 0.92 4.85
C GLN A 185 1.25 1.12 6.26
N ARG A 186 2.51 0.72 6.50
CA ARG A 186 3.12 0.76 7.83
C ARG A 186 3.56 2.17 8.20
N SER A 187 4.21 2.89 7.29
CA SER A 187 4.63 4.28 7.51
C SER A 187 3.44 5.20 7.78
N SER A 188 2.37 5.13 6.97
CA SER A 188 1.16 5.93 7.21
C SER A 188 0.54 5.64 8.58
N ARG A 189 0.47 4.36 8.99
CA ARG A 189 -0.06 4.00 10.32
C ARG A 189 0.80 4.53 11.47
N ILE A 190 2.13 4.55 11.33
CA ILE A 190 3.04 5.16 12.31
C ILE A 190 2.74 6.66 12.41
N LEU A 191 2.73 7.37 11.26
CA LEU A 191 2.47 8.80 11.22
C LEU A 191 1.10 9.15 11.82
N TRP A 192 0.04 8.43 11.49
CA TRP A 192 -1.31 8.68 12.03
C TRP A 192 -1.42 8.49 13.54
N ARG A 193 -0.62 7.58 14.13
CA ARG A 193 -0.74 7.22 15.54
C ARG A 193 0.22 7.98 16.43
N GLU A 194 1.45 8.17 15.97
CA GLU A 194 2.55 8.63 16.80
C GLU A 194 2.98 10.06 16.47
N TYR A 195 2.66 10.53 15.25
CA TYR A 195 3.04 11.87 14.77
C TYR A 195 1.82 12.65 14.25
N PRO A 196 0.81 12.96 15.10
CA PRO A 196 -0.46 13.56 14.65
C PRO A 196 -0.29 15.00 14.14
N GLN A 197 0.85 15.67 14.39
CA GLN A 197 1.21 16.96 13.82
C GLN A 197 1.57 16.86 12.34
N VAL A 198 2.07 15.72 11.85
CA VAL A 198 2.38 15.52 10.44
C VAL A 198 1.07 15.53 9.62
N LYS A 199 1.04 16.37 8.58
CA LYS A 199 -0.08 16.54 7.66
C LYS A 199 0.32 16.30 6.21
N SER A 200 1.60 16.45 5.94
CA SER A 200 2.16 16.40 4.59
C SER A 200 3.32 15.42 4.52
N ILE A 201 3.40 14.69 3.41
CA ILE A 201 4.53 13.81 3.11
C ILE A 201 5.17 14.20 1.79
N ALA A 202 6.50 14.07 1.72
CA ALA A 202 7.27 14.14 0.49
C ALA A 202 8.07 12.84 0.33
N ILE A 203 8.05 12.23 -0.84
CA ILE A 203 8.69 10.92 -1.08
C ILE A 203 10.08 11.12 -1.67
N VAL A 204 11.07 10.45 -1.09
CA VAL A 204 12.44 10.36 -1.61
C VAL A 204 12.75 8.92 -2.00
N THR A 205 13.11 8.70 -3.28
CA THR A 205 13.50 7.39 -3.81
C THR A 205 14.22 7.57 -5.16
N SER A 206 14.45 6.49 -5.91
CA SER A 206 14.98 6.57 -7.27
C SER A 206 13.94 7.11 -8.27
N ASP A 207 14.40 7.77 -9.33
CA ASP A 207 13.57 8.44 -10.34
C ASP A 207 12.48 7.51 -10.93
N TYR A 208 12.85 6.29 -11.30
CA TYR A 208 11.91 5.29 -11.82
C TYR A 208 10.88 4.80 -10.78
N HIS A 209 11.15 4.97 -9.49
CA HIS A 209 10.32 4.44 -8.40
C HIS A 209 9.35 5.48 -7.79
N ILE A 210 9.50 6.77 -8.13
CA ILE A 210 8.69 7.87 -7.56
C ILE A 210 7.19 7.63 -7.77
N ARG A 211 6.74 7.37 -9.00
CA ARG A 211 5.30 7.23 -9.29
C ARG A 211 4.66 6.03 -8.62
N TRP A 212 5.39 4.94 -8.47
CA TRP A 212 4.87 3.77 -7.74
C TRP A 212 4.74 4.06 -6.24
N GLY A 213 5.78 4.61 -5.60
CA GLY A 213 5.72 5.06 -4.21
C GLY A 213 4.56 6.05 -3.99
N ALA A 214 4.47 7.09 -4.84
CA ALA A 214 3.41 8.09 -4.79
C ALA A 214 2.01 7.44 -4.88
N ALA A 215 1.79 6.52 -5.81
CA ALA A 215 0.51 5.84 -5.98
C ALA A 215 0.13 5.01 -4.75
N CYS A 216 1.09 4.27 -4.13
CA CYS A 216 0.83 3.49 -2.92
C CYS A 216 0.52 4.40 -1.71
N PHE A 217 1.32 5.44 -1.48
CA PHE A 217 1.07 6.36 -0.35
C PHE A 217 -0.23 7.14 -0.55
N MET A 218 -0.51 7.62 -1.75
CA MET A 218 -1.77 8.28 -2.09
C MET A 218 -2.97 7.36 -1.82
N ALA A 219 -2.95 6.14 -2.34
CA ALA A 219 -4.04 5.19 -2.14
C ALA A 219 -4.23 4.84 -0.65
N MET A 220 -3.14 4.61 0.09
CA MET A 220 -3.21 4.28 1.52
C MET A 220 -3.83 5.43 2.32
N ASN A 221 -3.38 6.66 2.09
CA ASN A 221 -3.87 7.82 2.82
C ASN A 221 -5.33 8.13 2.46
N LEU A 222 -5.70 8.09 1.20
CA LEU A 222 -7.05 8.36 0.74
C LEU A 222 -8.06 7.29 1.22
N LEU A 223 -7.71 6.00 1.08
CA LEU A 223 -8.65 4.92 1.38
C LEU A 223 -8.75 4.60 2.89
N HIS A 224 -7.73 4.90 3.68
CA HIS A 224 -7.65 4.49 5.09
C HIS A 224 -7.34 5.62 6.08
N GLY A 225 -6.98 6.82 5.60
CA GLY A 225 -6.60 7.96 6.45
C GLY A 225 -7.79 8.62 7.14
N GLY A 226 -8.91 8.73 6.44
CA GLY A 226 -10.08 9.48 6.93
C GLY A 226 -9.67 10.92 7.31
N GLU A 227 -10.01 11.36 8.52
CA GLU A 227 -9.62 12.68 9.04
C GLU A 227 -8.10 12.87 9.25
N LYS A 228 -7.32 11.78 9.17
CA LYS A 228 -5.86 11.78 9.32
C LYS A 228 -5.14 11.61 7.98
N GLU A 229 -5.84 11.81 6.87
CA GLU A 229 -5.23 11.76 5.55
C GLU A 229 -4.00 12.67 5.49
N LEU A 230 -2.89 12.11 4.98
CA LEU A 230 -1.65 12.84 4.73
C LEU A 230 -1.60 13.27 3.28
N GLU A 231 -1.34 14.54 3.06
CA GLU A 231 -1.20 15.09 1.71
C GLU A 231 0.17 14.77 1.13
N LEU A 232 0.22 14.23 -0.09
CA LEU A 232 1.46 14.09 -0.85
C LEU A 232 1.77 15.41 -1.52
N VAL A 233 2.72 16.17 -0.95
CA VAL A 233 3.04 17.54 -1.36
C VAL A 233 4.29 17.66 -2.24
N GLY A 234 5.10 16.59 -2.36
CA GLY A 234 6.33 16.64 -3.15
C GLY A 234 7.03 15.30 -3.26
N ASN A 235 8.06 15.32 -4.09
CA ASN A 235 8.97 14.19 -4.24
C ASN A 235 10.37 14.70 -4.59
N ALA A 236 11.37 13.86 -4.33
CA ALA A 236 12.75 14.07 -4.79
C ALA A 236 13.38 12.72 -5.15
N ALA A 237 14.15 12.71 -6.22
CA ALA A 237 14.70 11.49 -6.78
C ALA A 237 16.21 11.54 -6.93
N CYS A 238 16.92 10.47 -6.55
CA CYS A 238 18.21 10.20 -7.10
C CYS A 238 18.05 9.70 -8.55
N VAL A 239 18.87 10.20 -9.45
CA VAL A 239 18.88 9.77 -10.87
C VAL A 239 19.66 8.47 -10.99
N THR A 240 19.08 7.50 -11.66
CA THR A 240 19.70 6.19 -11.86
C THR A 240 19.81 5.84 -13.34
N ASP A 241 20.83 5.06 -13.70
CA ASP A 241 20.93 4.42 -15.02
C ASP A 241 20.16 3.08 -15.07
N SER A 242 19.30 2.82 -14.09
CA SER A 242 18.57 1.57 -13.99
C SER A 242 17.64 1.38 -15.19
N PRO A 243 17.64 0.19 -15.82
CA PRO A 243 16.66 -0.15 -16.83
C PRO A 243 15.26 -0.38 -16.23
N ASN A 244 15.17 -0.51 -14.91
CA ASN A 244 13.89 -0.64 -14.21
C ASN A 244 13.10 0.65 -14.40
N LYS A 245 11.96 0.52 -15.03
CA LYS A 245 11.00 1.61 -15.17
C LYS A 245 9.80 1.28 -14.31
N ASP A 246 9.32 2.30 -13.59
CA ASP A 246 8.03 2.19 -12.94
C ASP A 246 7.00 1.73 -13.98
N THR A 247 6.38 0.63 -13.71
CA THR A 247 5.37 0.08 -14.59
C THR A 247 3.99 0.35 -13.98
N MET A 248 3.03 0.61 -14.82
CA MET A 248 1.63 0.72 -14.43
C MET A 248 1.15 -0.55 -13.68
N PHE A 249 1.76 -1.70 -13.97
CA PHE A 249 1.51 -2.93 -13.25
C PHE A 249 1.77 -2.78 -11.74
N SER A 250 2.92 -2.24 -11.36
CA SER A 250 3.30 -2.06 -9.95
C SER A 250 2.34 -1.12 -9.21
N GLN A 251 1.91 -0.05 -9.86
CA GLN A 251 0.94 0.89 -9.31
C GLN A 251 -0.43 0.24 -9.15
N ALA A 252 -0.97 -0.39 -10.22
CA ALA A 252 -2.27 -1.04 -10.20
C ALA A 252 -2.33 -2.17 -9.17
N TRP A 253 -1.28 -2.99 -9.09
CA TRP A 253 -1.14 -4.06 -8.11
C TRP A 253 -1.08 -3.50 -6.67
N GLY A 254 -0.28 -2.45 -6.44
CA GLY A 254 -0.15 -1.82 -5.13
C GLY A 254 -1.48 -1.20 -4.65
N ILE A 255 -2.17 -0.47 -5.52
CA ILE A 255 -3.50 0.11 -5.22
C ILE A 255 -4.51 -1.01 -4.91
N SER A 256 -4.50 -2.10 -5.67
CA SER A 256 -5.42 -3.23 -5.45
C SER A 256 -5.22 -3.88 -4.08
N ILE A 257 -3.97 -4.10 -3.65
CA ILE A 257 -3.67 -4.63 -2.31
C ILE A 257 -4.15 -3.67 -1.23
N ILE A 258 -3.90 -2.37 -1.39
CA ILE A 258 -4.33 -1.35 -0.42
C ILE A 258 -5.85 -1.27 -0.35
N ALA A 259 -6.54 -1.40 -1.47
CA ALA A 259 -7.99 -1.37 -1.57
C ALA A 259 -8.67 -2.70 -1.17
N ASP A 260 -7.89 -3.73 -0.83
CA ASP A 260 -8.36 -5.09 -0.51
C ASP A 260 -9.26 -5.68 -1.63
N ILE A 261 -8.80 -5.56 -2.87
CA ILE A 261 -9.45 -6.14 -4.04
C ILE A 261 -8.48 -6.98 -4.85
N PRO A 262 -8.94 -8.06 -5.53
CA PRO A 262 -8.09 -8.84 -6.40
C PRO A 262 -7.67 -8.03 -7.63
N PHE A 263 -6.45 -8.26 -8.11
CA PHE A 263 -5.95 -7.71 -9.37
C PHE A 263 -5.48 -8.84 -10.29
N ASP A 264 -6.01 -8.85 -11.50
CA ASP A 264 -5.62 -9.77 -12.57
C ASP A 264 -5.23 -8.95 -13.81
N SER A 265 -3.92 -8.87 -14.06
CA SER A 265 -3.38 -8.16 -15.23
C SER A 265 -3.73 -8.81 -16.57
N GLY A 266 -4.14 -10.09 -16.56
CA GLY A 266 -4.62 -10.80 -17.75
C GLY A 266 -6.09 -10.51 -18.08
N ARG A 267 -6.83 -9.91 -17.14
CA ARG A 267 -8.23 -9.52 -17.35
C ARG A 267 -8.30 -8.21 -18.11
N VAL A 268 -8.48 -8.29 -19.42
CA VAL A 268 -8.66 -7.12 -20.30
C VAL A 268 -10.15 -6.80 -20.39
N PRO A 269 -10.65 -5.71 -19.79
CA PRO A 269 -12.05 -5.37 -19.88
C PRO A 269 -12.39 -4.88 -21.29
N PRO A 270 -13.63 -5.09 -21.79
CA PRO A 270 -14.01 -4.65 -23.11
C PRO A 270 -14.07 -3.13 -23.20
N LEU A 271 -13.32 -2.53 -24.13
CA LEU A 271 -13.41 -1.11 -24.43
C LEU A 271 -14.49 -0.90 -25.52
N TYR A 272 -15.56 -0.21 -25.16
CA TYR A 272 -16.61 0.15 -26.11
C TYR A 272 -16.20 1.41 -26.89
N MET A 273 -15.44 1.22 -27.96
CA MET A 273 -15.04 2.31 -28.85
C MET A 273 -16.27 2.87 -29.57
N SER A 274 -16.53 4.18 -29.47
CA SER A 274 -17.31 4.85 -30.50
C SER A 274 -16.58 4.70 -31.84
N GLU A 275 -17.28 4.42 -32.92
CA GLU A 275 -16.80 3.95 -34.23
C GLU A 275 -15.65 4.73 -34.92
N GLU A 276 -14.88 5.56 -34.22
CA GLU A 276 -13.86 6.46 -34.78
C GLU A 276 -12.39 6.16 -34.45
N THR A 277 -12.10 5.10 -33.68
CA THR A 277 -10.69 4.75 -33.40
C THR A 277 -10.42 3.27 -33.63
N GLU A 278 -9.52 2.96 -34.53
CA GLU A 278 -8.99 1.60 -34.72
C GLU A 278 -8.35 1.12 -33.39
N PRO A 279 -8.54 -0.15 -33.03
CA PRO A 279 -7.88 -0.70 -31.84
C PRO A 279 -6.37 -0.54 -32.02
N PRO A 280 -5.63 -0.14 -30.97
CA PRO A 280 -4.18 -0.17 -31.03
C PRO A 280 -3.76 -1.58 -31.41
N GLU A 281 -2.90 -1.71 -32.43
CA GLU A 281 -2.17 -2.94 -32.65
C GLU A 281 -1.58 -3.33 -31.29
N THR A 282 -1.96 -4.50 -30.83
CA THR A 282 -1.36 -5.14 -29.67
C THR A 282 0.12 -5.35 -30.01
N GLU A 283 0.95 -4.33 -29.86
CA GLU A 283 2.34 -4.62 -29.57
C GLU A 283 2.30 -5.46 -28.33
N ALA A 284 2.51 -6.76 -28.53
CA ALA A 284 2.79 -7.67 -27.44
C ALA A 284 3.93 -7.01 -26.67
N VAL A 285 3.60 -6.40 -25.54
CA VAL A 285 4.62 -5.91 -24.61
C VAL A 285 5.45 -7.15 -24.35
N PRO A 286 6.73 -7.19 -24.81
CA PRO A 286 7.56 -8.33 -24.49
C PRO A 286 7.48 -8.41 -22.97
N MET A 287 6.97 -9.52 -22.43
CA MET A 287 7.15 -9.85 -21.04
C MET A 287 8.68 -9.83 -20.84
N ILE A 288 9.19 -8.66 -20.48
CA ILE A 288 10.51 -8.59 -19.86
C ILE A 288 10.28 -9.39 -18.61
N ALA A 289 10.75 -10.63 -18.61
CA ALA A 289 10.82 -11.43 -17.42
C ALA A 289 11.40 -10.50 -16.35
N ALA A 290 10.56 -10.04 -15.44
CA ALA A 290 11.06 -9.45 -14.22
C ALA A 290 12.06 -10.48 -13.72
N GLU A 291 13.34 -10.12 -13.62
CA GLU A 291 14.25 -10.96 -12.87
C GLU A 291 13.51 -11.25 -11.57
N PRO A 292 13.38 -12.51 -11.17
CA PRO A 292 12.64 -12.84 -9.98
C PRO A 292 13.25 -11.99 -8.87
N ILE A 293 12.49 -11.03 -8.36
CA ILE A 293 12.74 -10.46 -7.04
C ILE A 293 12.95 -11.70 -6.20
N ALA A 294 14.16 -11.86 -5.68
CA ALA A 294 14.59 -13.08 -5.00
C ALA A 294 13.42 -13.49 -4.10
N GLU A 295 12.86 -14.67 -4.35
CA GLU A 295 11.76 -15.20 -3.58
C GLU A 295 12.20 -15.16 -2.12
N VAL A 296 11.78 -14.12 -1.40
CA VAL A 296 11.79 -14.14 0.04
C VAL A 296 10.80 -15.24 0.39
N PRO A 297 11.23 -16.35 1.00
CA PRO A 297 10.35 -17.46 1.29
C PRO A 297 9.21 -16.91 2.14
N GLN A 298 8.04 -16.74 1.55
CA GLN A 298 6.83 -16.54 2.30
C GLN A 298 6.72 -17.74 3.23
N LYS A 299 6.96 -17.55 4.53
CA LYS A 299 6.48 -18.46 5.55
C LYS A 299 4.95 -18.46 5.45
N ARG A 300 4.43 -19.24 4.53
CA ARG A 300 3.03 -19.61 4.53
C ARG A 300 2.84 -20.51 5.75
N GLU A 301 2.43 -19.90 6.85
CA GLU A 301 1.77 -20.67 7.90
C GLU A 301 0.46 -21.18 7.28
N PRO A 302 0.30 -22.51 7.13
CA PRO A 302 -0.91 -23.03 6.51
C PRO A 302 -2.08 -22.78 7.46
N VAL A 303 -3.21 -22.32 6.89
CA VAL A 303 -4.50 -22.08 7.57
C VAL A 303 -4.97 -23.31 8.41
N ALA A 304 -4.38 -24.50 8.19
CA ALA A 304 -4.63 -25.71 8.96
C ALA A 304 -4.24 -25.60 10.46
N ILE A 305 -3.36 -24.66 10.87
CA ILE A 305 -2.93 -24.54 12.26
C ILE A 305 -4.01 -23.86 13.14
N VAL A 306 -4.86 -23.02 12.56
CA VAL A 306 -5.93 -22.33 13.32
C VAL A 306 -7.05 -23.31 13.72
N LEU A 307 -7.33 -24.33 12.91
CA LEU A 307 -8.32 -25.36 13.25
C LEU A 307 -7.80 -26.37 14.29
N ALA A 308 -6.48 -26.62 14.34
CA ALA A 308 -5.89 -27.47 15.37
C ALA A 308 -5.83 -26.79 16.75
N GLY A 309 -5.73 -25.45 16.80
CA GLY A 309 -5.75 -24.68 18.04
C GLY A 309 -7.10 -24.72 18.76
N LEU A 310 -8.22 -24.73 18.02
CA LEU A 310 -9.56 -24.81 18.61
C LEU A 310 -9.91 -26.20 19.16
N ALA A 311 -9.39 -27.27 18.56
CA ALA A 311 -9.58 -28.63 19.07
C ALA A 311 -8.75 -28.92 20.33
N GLY A 312 -7.58 -28.28 20.48
CA GLY A 312 -6.71 -28.42 21.66
C GLY A 312 -7.27 -27.79 22.93
N VAL A 313 -8.04 -26.72 22.84
CA VAL A 313 -8.63 -26.04 23.99
C VAL A 313 -9.78 -26.85 24.59
N LEU A 314 -10.48 -27.67 23.80
CA LEU A 314 -11.57 -28.51 24.32
C LEU A 314 -11.08 -29.78 25.07
N LEU A 315 -9.84 -30.21 24.86
CA LEU A 315 -9.28 -31.41 25.52
C LEU A 315 -8.61 -31.14 26.86
N ILE A 316 -8.29 -29.88 27.19
CA ILE A 316 -7.63 -29.53 28.47
C ILE A 316 -8.61 -29.47 29.65
N LEU A 317 -9.92 -29.47 29.42
CA LEU A 317 -10.94 -29.41 30.49
C LEU A 317 -11.31 -30.75 31.10
N PHE A 318 -10.74 -31.88 30.64
CA PHE A 318 -11.10 -33.23 31.15
C PHE A 318 -9.92 -34.12 31.55
N VAL A 319 -8.80 -33.57 32.04
CA VAL A 319 -7.72 -34.39 32.62
C VAL A 319 -7.76 -34.30 34.14
N PRO A 320 -8.11 -35.39 34.89
CA PRO A 320 -8.14 -35.37 36.34
C PRO A 320 -6.72 -35.24 36.90
N LYS A 321 -6.52 -34.33 37.86
CA LYS A 321 -5.29 -34.10 38.62
C LYS A 321 -4.85 -35.39 39.30
N LYS A 322 -3.77 -36.05 38.84
CA LYS A 322 -3.05 -37.10 39.59
C LYS A 322 -2.34 -36.49 40.81
N ARG A 323 -2.79 -36.87 41.98
CA ARG A 323 -2.14 -36.56 43.28
C ARG A 323 -0.69 -37.04 43.27
N ARG A 324 0.26 -36.16 43.50
CA ARG A 324 1.63 -36.51 43.89
C ARG A 324 1.58 -37.03 45.32
N LYS A 325 2.00 -38.29 45.51
CA LYS A 325 2.38 -38.85 46.83
C LYS A 325 3.74 -38.28 47.20
N SER A 326 3.82 -37.69 48.38
CA SER A 326 5.05 -37.42 49.09
C SER A 326 5.62 -38.74 49.58
N GLY A 327 6.86 -39.07 49.24
CA GLY A 327 7.68 -40.13 49.84
C GLY A 327 8.87 -39.46 50.48
N SER A 328 8.87 -39.50 51.80
CA SER A 328 10.04 -39.37 52.65
C SER A 328 10.94 -40.56 52.45
N ASP A 329 12.21 -40.38 52.19
CA ASP A 329 13.38 -40.80 52.98
C ASP A 329 14.66 -40.23 52.35
#